data_cc2284a43970b42638c3280c2d1611e9
#
_entry.id   cc2284a43970b42638c3280c2d1611e9
#
_cell.length_a   1.000
_cell.length_b   1.000
_cell.length_c   1.000
_cell.angle_alpha   90.00
_cell.angle_beta   90.00
_cell.angle_gamma   90.00
#
_symmetry.space_group_name_H-M   'P 1'
#
loop_
_entity.id
_entity.type
_entity.pdbx_description
1 polymer ?
#
loop_
_entity_poly.entity_id
_entity_poly.type
_entity_poly.pdbx_seq_one_letter_code
_entity_poly.pdbx_strand_id
1 'polypeptide(L)'
;MKKRNAFLLIVLALALLLGVVLGPGVYILYQRQTHPPQIETVYQATADGEAPETIVYEIPDTFRRDYRHLDLEIEAQDSRTMGCSVDYYLANGEKISFSFKESSSSYRVTIPPEHIKTIQRIEISEIKNISGITMWNTFIYP
;
A
#
# COMPACT_ATOMS: atom_id res chain seq x y z
N MET A 1 25.59 29.58 41.53
CA MET A 1 25.31 29.71 40.07
C MET A 1 25.64 28.45 39.28
N LYS A 2 26.77 27.79 39.45
CA LYS A 2 27.13 26.59 38.68
C LYS A 2 26.15 25.40 38.74
N LYS A 3 25.52 25.09 39.90
CA LYS A 3 24.59 23.98 40.05
C LYS A 3 23.27 24.17 39.29
N ARG A 4 22.77 25.41 39.20
CA ARG A 4 21.51 25.74 38.49
C ARG A 4 21.65 25.62 36.97
N ASN A 5 22.84 25.98 36.46
CA ASN A 5 23.12 25.87 35.03
C ASN A 5 23.31 24.38 34.62
N ALA A 6 23.93 23.56 35.49
CA ALA A 6 24.06 22.13 35.25
C ALA A 6 22.70 21.41 35.24
N PHE A 7 21.81 21.78 36.18
CA PHE A 7 20.44 21.23 36.21
C PHE A 7 19.65 21.60 34.92
N LEU A 8 19.73 22.86 34.49
CA LEU A 8 19.08 23.32 33.26
C LEU A 8 19.60 22.57 32.01
N LEU A 9 20.91 22.32 31.93
CA LEU A 9 21.51 21.56 30.85
C LEU A 9 21.05 20.10 30.82
N ILE A 10 20.92 19.47 31.99
CA ILE A 10 20.43 18.09 32.13
C ILE A 10 18.96 18.03 31.68
N VAL A 11 18.12 18.96 32.10
CA VAL A 11 16.70 19.01 31.71
C VAL A 11 16.56 19.23 30.20
N LEU A 12 17.37 20.11 29.63
CA LEU A 12 17.37 20.36 28.17
C LEU A 12 17.83 19.14 27.38
N ALA A 13 18.86 18.44 27.84
CA ALA A 13 19.36 17.23 27.23
C ALA A 13 18.31 16.09 27.28
N LEU A 14 17.62 15.94 28.42
CA LEU A 14 16.53 14.96 28.59
C LEU A 14 15.33 15.30 27.68
N ALA A 15 14.96 16.58 27.57
CA ALA A 15 13.89 17.01 26.69
C ALA A 15 14.21 16.77 25.20
N LEU A 16 15.47 17.01 24.79
CA LEU A 16 15.95 16.70 23.45
C LEU A 16 15.95 15.19 23.17
N LEU A 17 16.45 14.39 24.12
CA LEU A 17 16.42 12.91 24.02
C LEU A 17 14.99 12.38 23.91
N LEU A 18 14.07 12.86 24.73
CA LEU A 18 12.65 12.49 24.66
C LEU A 18 12.03 12.92 23.31
N GLY A 19 12.36 14.10 22.81
CA GLY A 19 11.90 14.59 21.51
C GLY A 19 12.40 13.73 20.35
N VAL A 20 13.64 13.26 20.39
CA VAL A 20 14.21 12.38 19.37
C VAL A 20 13.61 10.97 19.42
N VAL A 21 13.33 10.44 20.61
CA VAL A 21 12.78 9.09 20.78
C VAL A 21 11.28 9.04 20.55
N LEU A 22 10.52 10.02 21.04
CA LEU A 22 9.06 10.04 20.96
C LEU A 22 8.55 10.74 19.69
N GLY A 23 9.32 11.67 19.13
CA GLY A 23 8.92 12.45 17.95
C GLY A 23 8.50 11.60 16.76
N PRO A 24 9.28 10.61 16.33
CA PRO A 24 8.89 9.71 15.24
C PRO A 24 7.62 8.93 15.54
N GLY A 25 7.47 8.42 16.78
CA GLY A 25 6.28 7.68 17.18
C GLY A 25 5.02 8.53 17.18
N VAL A 26 5.10 9.75 17.72
CA VAL A 26 3.99 10.72 17.71
C VAL A 26 3.65 11.13 16.28
N TYR A 27 4.66 11.36 15.44
CA TYR A 27 4.47 11.69 14.04
C TYR A 27 3.75 10.56 13.28
N ILE A 28 4.15 9.31 13.48
CA ILE A 28 3.49 8.14 12.88
C ILE A 28 2.04 8.02 13.33
N LEU A 29 1.76 8.21 14.63
CA LEU A 29 0.40 8.18 15.16
C LEU A 29 -0.46 9.31 14.58
N TYR A 30 0.08 10.52 14.49
CA TYR A 30 -0.58 11.65 13.87
C TYR A 30 -0.92 11.37 12.40
N GLN A 31 0.03 10.85 11.64
CA GLN A 31 -0.17 10.50 10.23
C GLN A 31 -1.24 9.41 10.06
N ARG A 32 -1.26 8.38 10.92
CA ARG A 32 -2.29 7.34 10.89
C ARG A 32 -3.69 7.89 11.18
N GLN A 33 -3.80 8.90 12.05
CA GLN A 33 -5.09 9.53 12.35
C GLN A 33 -5.57 10.46 11.25
N THR A 34 -4.66 11.19 10.63
CA THR A 34 -4.98 12.16 9.58
C THR A 34 -5.12 11.54 8.19
N HIS A 35 -4.42 10.41 7.96
CA HIS A 35 -4.40 9.69 6.68
C HIS A 35 -4.61 8.19 6.94
N PRO A 36 -5.84 7.78 7.27
CA PRO A 36 -6.13 6.36 7.50
C PRO A 36 -5.88 5.56 6.22
N PRO A 37 -5.47 4.29 6.36
CA PRO A 37 -5.33 3.41 5.20
C PRO A 37 -6.65 3.37 4.42
N GLN A 38 -6.54 3.48 3.11
CA GLN A 38 -7.68 3.27 2.21
C GLN A 38 -7.57 1.86 1.63
N ILE A 39 -8.67 1.15 1.68
CA ILE A 39 -8.75 -0.24 1.22
C ILE A 39 -9.94 -0.33 0.30
N GLU A 40 -9.73 -0.81 -0.90
CA GLU A 40 -10.80 -1.05 -1.87
C GLU A 40 -10.74 -2.46 -2.43
N THR A 41 -11.89 -3.11 -2.47
CA THR A 41 -12.03 -4.40 -3.13
C THR A 41 -12.15 -4.18 -4.63
N VAL A 42 -11.13 -4.61 -5.37
CA VAL A 42 -11.09 -4.56 -6.83
C VAL A 42 -11.87 -5.73 -7.44
N TYR A 43 -11.77 -6.90 -6.81
CA TYR A 43 -12.45 -8.11 -7.25
C TYR A 43 -12.74 -9.03 -6.06
N GLN A 44 -13.89 -9.68 -6.10
CA GLN A 44 -14.28 -10.74 -5.18
C GLN A 44 -14.96 -11.85 -5.99
N ALA A 45 -14.44 -13.06 -5.89
CA ALA A 45 -15.08 -14.21 -6.52
C ALA A 45 -16.46 -14.49 -5.88
N THR A 46 -17.45 -14.76 -6.70
CA THR A 46 -18.75 -15.24 -6.24
C THR A 46 -18.75 -16.76 -6.22
N ALA A 47 -19.57 -17.35 -5.34
CA ALA A 47 -19.61 -18.82 -5.15
C ALA A 47 -19.94 -19.59 -6.44
N ASP A 48 -20.68 -18.99 -7.36
CA ASP A 48 -21.20 -19.62 -8.58
C ASP A 48 -20.70 -18.95 -9.87
N GLY A 49 -19.73 -18.02 -9.79
CA GLY A 49 -19.29 -17.22 -10.92
C GLY A 49 -17.94 -17.67 -11.49
N GLU A 50 -17.86 -17.75 -12.80
CA GLU A 50 -16.57 -17.82 -13.47
C GLU A 50 -15.82 -16.52 -13.27
N ALA A 51 -14.48 -16.59 -13.12
CA ALA A 51 -13.66 -15.40 -13.05
C ALA A 51 -13.82 -14.60 -14.36
N PRO A 52 -13.93 -13.27 -14.30
CA PRO A 52 -14.01 -12.46 -15.51
C PRO A 52 -12.72 -12.61 -16.32
N GLU A 53 -12.84 -12.48 -17.63
CA GLU A 53 -11.69 -12.57 -18.53
C GLU A 53 -10.68 -11.44 -18.24
N THR A 54 -11.19 -10.26 -17.94
CA THR A 54 -10.38 -9.08 -17.59
C THR A 54 -11.12 -8.21 -16.57
N ILE A 55 -10.39 -7.74 -15.57
CA ILE A 55 -10.85 -6.76 -14.60
C ILE A 55 -10.16 -5.43 -14.94
N VAL A 56 -10.94 -4.37 -15.11
CA VAL A 56 -10.42 -3.01 -15.28
C VAL A 56 -10.79 -2.20 -14.05
N TYR A 57 -9.79 -1.62 -13.41
CA TYR A 57 -9.97 -0.81 -12.22
C TYR A 57 -9.34 0.58 -12.41
N GLU A 58 -10.17 1.61 -12.36
CA GLU A 58 -9.72 3.00 -12.40
C GLU A 58 -9.25 3.43 -11.00
N ILE A 59 -8.03 3.94 -10.92
CA ILE A 59 -7.45 4.37 -9.64
C ILE A 59 -8.10 5.70 -9.22
N PRO A 60 -8.77 5.76 -8.07
CA PRO A 60 -9.33 7.00 -7.57
C PRO A 60 -8.27 8.09 -7.36
N ASP A 61 -8.63 9.35 -7.59
CA ASP A 61 -7.73 10.49 -7.36
C ASP A 61 -7.23 10.57 -5.91
N THR A 62 -8.04 10.08 -4.98
CA THR A 62 -7.68 10.01 -3.56
C THR A 62 -6.48 9.11 -3.31
N PHE A 63 -6.27 8.06 -4.09
CA PHE A 63 -5.14 7.15 -3.97
C PHE A 63 -3.83 7.72 -4.49
N ARG A 64 -3.88 8.79 -5.26
CA ARG A 64 -2.72 9.44 -5.88
C ARG A 64 -2.14 10.60 -5.08
N ARG A 65 -2.78 11.03 -3.97
CA ARG A 65 -2.41 12.29 -3.30
C ARG A 65 -1.31 12.13 -2.28
N ASP A 66 -1.59 11.56 -1.14
CA ASP A 66 -0.73 11.70 0.04
C ASP A 66 -0.10 10.39 0.50
N TYR A 67 -0.28 9.31 -0.24
CA TYR A 67 0.13 7.98 0.14
C TYR A 67 1.45 7.59 -0.52
N ARG A 68 2.29 6.91 0.23
CA ARG A 68 3.62 6.48 -0.24
C ARG A 68 3.65 5.05 -0.74
N HIS A 69 2.63 4.25 -0.41
CA HIS A 69 2.54 2.85 -0.79
C HIS A 69 1.18 2.56 -1.40
N LEU A 70 1.21 1.95 -2.55
CA LEU A 70 0.04 1.41 -3.23
C LEU A 70 0.33 -0.06 -3.52
N ASP A 71 -0.39 -0.92 -2.83
CA ASP A 71 -0.23 -2.36 -2.94
C ASP A 71 -1.51 -3.00 -3.49
N LEU A 72 -1.32 -4.00 -4.35
CA LEU A 72 -2.37 -4.88 -4.80
C LEU A 72 -2.16 -6.23 -4.10
N GLU A 73 -3.06 -6.62 -3.22
CA GLU A 73 -3.06 -7.91 -2.55
C GLU A 73 -4.01 -8.86 -3.26
N ILE A 74 -3.49 -9.99 -3.67
CA ILE A 74 -4.20 -11.00 -4.46
C ILE A 74 -4.26 -12.27 -3.62
N GLU A 75 -5.48 -12.76 -3.37
CA GLU A 75 -5.75 -13.92 -2.51
C GLU A 75 -6.11 -15.13 -3.36
N ALA A 76 -5.54 -16.29 -3.00
CA ALA A 76 -5.86 -17.54 -3.64
C ALA A 76 -7.24 -18.07 -3.22
N GLN A 77 -7.95 -18.72 -4.13
CA GLN A 77 -9.20 -19.38 -3.83
C GLN A 77 -9.01 -20.68 -3.02
N ASP A 78 -7.93 -21.38 -3.31
CA ASP A 78 -7.56 -22.62 -2.62
C ASP A 78 -6.04 -22.85 -2.67
N SER A 79 -5.57 -24.01 -2.20
CA SER A 79 -4.15 -24.35 -2.14
C SER A 79 -3.45 -24.60 -3.47
N ARG A 80 -4.16 -24.49 -4.60
CA ARG A 80 -3.57 -24.64 -5.93
C ARG A 80 -2.79 -23.35 -6.30
N THR A 81 -1.96 -23.50 -7.31
CA THR A 81 -1.22 -22.37 -7.87
C THR A 81 -2.18 -21.30 -8.38
N MET A 82 -2.02 -20.07 -7.87
CA MET A 82 -2.71 -18.89 -8.38
C MET A 82 -1.83 -18.13 -9.36
N GLY A 83 -2.42 -17.33 -10.23
CA GLY A 83 -1.69 -16.46 -11.13
C GLY A 83 -2.60 -15.53 -11.90
N CYS A 84 -2.03 -14.42 -12.32
CA CYS A 84 -2.64 -13.50 -13.28
C CYS A 84 -1.57 -12.64 -13.96
N SER A 85 -1.99 -11.93 -14.99
CA SER A 85 -1.25 -10.85 -15.61
C SER A 85 -1.82 -9.51 -15.17
N VAL A 86 -0.95 -8.59 -14.79
CA VAL A 86 -1.33 -7.25 -14.33
C VAL A 86 -0.65 -6.23 -15.21
N ASP A 87 -1.46 -5.38 -15.81
CA ASP A 87 -1.03 -4.22 -16.59
C ASP A 87 -1.47 -2.96 -15.85
N TYR A 88 -0.58 -2.01 -15.64
CA TYR A 88 -0.99 -0.70 -15.16
C TYR A 88 -0.53 0.42 -16.08
N TYR A 89 -1.34 1.45 -16.15
CA TYR A 89 -1.20 2.54 -17.09
C TYR A 89 -0.94 3.84 -16.38
N LEU A 90 0.07 4.57 -16.83
CA LEU A 90 0.43 5.88 -16.31
C LEU A 90 -0.19 7.00 -17.15
N ALA A 91 -0.28 8.21 -16.60
CA ALA A 91 -0.84 9.38 -17.23
C ALA A 91 -0.13 9.80 -18.54
N ASN A 92 1.14 9.43 -18.70
CA ASN A 92 1.93 9.66 -19.91
C ASN A 92 1.63 8.66 -21.03
N GLY A 93 0.72 7.70 -20.81
CA GLY A 93 0.41 6.62 -21.75
C GLY A 93 1.33 5.40 -21.65
N GLU A 94 2.30 5.41 -20.75
CA GLU A 94 3.16 4.27 -20.51
C GLU A 94 2.38 3.13 -19.89
N LYS A 95 2.63 1.91 -20.36
CA LYS A 95 2.07 0.67 -19.85
C LYS A 95 3.17 -0.17 -19.23
N ILE A 96 2.97 -0.60 -18.00
CA ILE A 96 3.87 -1.50 -17.30
C ILE A 96 3.15 -2.81 -17.06
N SER A 97 3.77 -3.91 -17.46
CA SER A 97 3.17 -5.25 -17.42
C SER A 97 4.03 -6.18 -16.59
N PHE A 98 3.39 -7.00 -15.78
CA PHE A 98 4.01 -8.13 -15.11
C PHE A 98 3.00 -9.27 -14.94
N SER A 99 3.50 -10.49 -14.84
CA SER A 99 2.69 -11.66 -14.54
C SER A 99 3.36 -12.49 -13.46
N PHE A 100 2.57 -13.20 -12.69
CA PHE A 100 3.07 -14.10 -11.67
C PHE A 100 2.31 -15.41 -11.65
N LYS A 101 2.96 -16.41 -11.06
CA LYS A 101 2.39 -17.72 -10.80
C LYS A 101 2.97 -18.26 -9.50
N GLU A 102 2.17 -18.31 -8.45
CA GLU A 102 2.61 -18.62 -7.11
C GLU A 102 1.75 -19.70 -6.46
N SER A 103 2.39 -20.50 -5.60
CA SER A 103 1.71 -21.51 -4.77
C SER A 103 1.66 -21.04 -3.32
N SER A 104 1.11 -19.86 -3.10
CA SER A 104 0.91 -19.23 -1.80
C SER A 104 -0.55 -18.85 -1.61
N SER A 105 -0.95 -18.58 -0.37
CA SER A 105 -2.32 -18.15 -0.07
C SER A 105 -2.60 -16.70 -0.49
N SER A 106 -1.55 -15.88 -0.59
CA SER A 106 -1.65 -14.51 -1.07
C SER A 106 -0.37 -14.07 -1.77
N TYR A 107 -0.49 -13.10 -2.65
CA TYR A 107 0.62 -12.46 -3.34
C TYR A 107 0.40 -10.94 -3.31
N ARG A 108 1.45 -10.18 -3.01
CA ARG A 108 1.37 -8.72 -2.95
C ARG A 108 2.24 -8.11 -4.03
N VAL A 109 1.64 -7.20 -4.76
CA VAL A 109 2.32 -6.38 -5.77
C VAL A 109 2.39 -4.95 -5.25
N THR A 110 3.59 -4.42 -5.08
CA THR A 110 3.79 -3.03 -4.69
C THR A 110 4.05 -2.18 -5.93
N ILE A 111 3.25 -1.13 -6.12
CA ILE A 111 3.47 -0.16 -7.18
C ILE A 111 4.65 0.74 -6.78
N PRO A 112 5.65 0.93 -7.66
CA PRO A 112 6.77 1.80 -7.38
C PRO A 112 6.35 3.22 -6.99
N PRO A 113 6.94 3.82 -5.95
CA PRO A 113 6.52 5.13 -5.44
C PRO A 113 6.48 6.24 -6.49
N GLU A 114 7.38 6.20 -7.48
CA GLU A 114 7.43 7.14 -8.59
C GLU A 114 6.21 7.08 -9.51
N HIS A 115 5.52 5.94 -9.55
CA HIS A 115 4.35 5.74 -10.40
C HIS A 115 3.02 6.08 -9.70
N ILE A 116 2.99 6.13 -8.36
CA ILE A 116 1.74 6.29 -7.60
C ILE A 116 0.97 7.55 -7.99
N LYS A 117 1.66 8.65 -8.24
CA LYS A 117 1.03 9.94 -8.61
C LYS A 117 0.49 9.96 -10.04
N THR A 118 0.96 9.08 -10.89
CA THR A 118 0.67 9.09 -12.33
C THR A 118 -0.11 7.87 -12.78
N ILE A 119 -0.25 6.84 -11.94
CA ILE A 119 -1.06 5.67 -12.26
C ILE A 119 -2.54 6.06 -12.42
N GLN A 120 -3.16 5.58 -13.48
CA GLN A 120 -4.56 5.89 -13.78
C GLN A 120 -5.46 4.67 -13.64
N ARG A 121 -5.03 3.53 -14.15
CA ARG A 121 -5.82 2.31 -14.12
C ARG A 121 -4.95 1.07 -14.06
N ILE A 122 -5.57 -0.01 -13.61
CA ILE A 122 -4.99 -1.36 -13.60
C ILE A 122 -5.93 -2.27 -14.38
N GLU A 123 -5.36 -3.11 -15.23
CA GLU A 123 -6.04 -4.20 -15.92
C GLU A 123 -5.46 -5.53 -15.45
N ILE A 124 -6.32 -6.46 -15.05
CA ILE A 124 -5.92 -7.77 -14.57
C ILE A 124 -6.58 -8.82 -15.46
N SER A 125 -5.79 -9.68 -16.04
CA SER A 125 -6.20 -10.72 -16.99
C SER A 125 -5.57 -12.06 -16.66
N GLU A 126 -5.95 -13.10 -17.40
CA GLU A 126 -5.47 -14.47 -17.19
C GLU A 126 -5.66 -14.98 -15.76
N ILE A 127 -6.77 -14.60 -15.15
CA ILE A 127 -7.08 -14.86 -13.74
C ILE A 127 -7.25 -16.37 -13.50
N LYS A 128 -6.43 -16.92 -12.60
CA LYS A 128 -6.48 -18.34 -12.22
C LYS A 128 -6.40 -18.50 -10.73
N ASN A 129 -7.37 -19.23 -10.15
CA ASN A 129 -7.41 -19.58 -8.73
C ASN A 129 -7.29 -18.36 -7.79
N ILE A 130 -7.98 -17.27 -8.10
CA ILE A 130 -8.02 -16.05 -7.32
C ILE A 130 -9.41 -15.88 -6.71
N SER A 131 -9.48 -15.71 -5.39
CA SER A 131 -10.72 -15.45 -4.63
C SER A 131 -10.99 -13.96 -4.44
N GLY A 132 -9.95 -13.16 -4.35
CA GLY A 132 -10.07 -11.73 -4.09
C GLY A 132 -8.85 -10.93 -4.55
N ILE A 133 -9.11 -9.68 -4.88
CA ILE A 133 -8.08 -8.70 -5.18
C ILE A 133 -8.46 -7.41 -4.44
N THR A 134 -7.58 -6.97 -3.57
CA THR A 134 -7.79 -5.79 -2.73
C THR A 134 -6.67 -4.79 -2.97
N MET A 135 -7.02 -3.54 -3.16
CA MET A 135 -6.07 -2.44 -3.26
C MET A 135 -5.92 -1.76 -1.92
N TRP A 136 -4.67 -1.63 -1.50
CA TRP A 136 -4.28 -0.97 -0.27
C TRP A 136 -3.51 0.29 -0.58
N ASN A 137 -3.94 1.39 0.02
CA ASN A 137 -3.21 2.64 -0.04
C ASN A 137 -2.86 3.07 1.38
N THR A 138 -1.58 3.09 1.70
CA THR A 138 -1.09 3.37 3.05
C THR A 138 -0.01 4.44 3.03
N PHE A 139 -0.05 5.31 4.03
CA PHE A 139 0.89 6.45 4.11
C PHE A 139 2.27 6.04 4.58
N ILE A 140 2.35 5.11 5.53
CA ILE A 140 3.63 4.67 6.12
C ILE A 140 3.57 3.17 6.41
N TYR A 141 4.63 2.49 6.00
CA TYR A 141 4.98 1.20 6.55
C TYR A 141 5.97 1.37 7.69
N PRO A 142 5.79 0.62 8.78
CA PRO A 142 6.80 0.50 9.79
C PRO A 142 8.04 -0.19 9.24
#